data_7da4320ecb6988d8e05cb4691d64f257
#
_entry.id   7da4320ecb6988d8e05cb4691d64f257
#
_cell.length_a   1.000
_cell.length_b   1.000
_cell.length_c   1.000
_cell.angle_alpha   90.00
_cell.angle_beta   90.00
_cell.angle_gamma   90.00
#
_symmetry.space_group_name_H-M   'P 1'
#
loop_
_entity.id
_entity.type
_entity.pdbx_description
1 polymer ?
#
loop_
_entity_poly.entity_id
_entity_poly.type
_entity_poly.pdbx_seq_one_letter_code
_entity_poly.pdbx_strand_id
1 'polypeptide(L)'
;LRKALYGLAQAPRRWHDHLVAVFEKHGLVRTVVDPCLFVLTVGTFVIKMGVHVDDFLFTTNSPTKFDAWFKRVTLDLKISSSGRIDLTGSDYMSLSITYDQAASFLKISQHDYIKKAIRMFGFEHLKSASTPMASGVKFTKADMPETVDERRRDLFRRMIGVARWVSRNTCFEATFAVSYLACFLENPSEPMLKAPVQIFRYFKWTIEAGVEGCY
;
A
#
# COMPACT_ATOMS: atom_id res chain seq x y z
N LEU A 1 -31.78 5.69 -12.20
CA LEU A 1 -30.83 4.56 -12.31
C LEU A 1 -31.11 3.55 -11.19
N ARG A 2 -31.33 2.28 -11.55
CA ARG A 2 -31.57 1.18 -10.57
C ARG A 2 -30.27 0.70 -9.89
N LYS A 3 -29.09 1.01 -10.45
CA LYS A 3 -27.77 0.65 -9.92
C LYS A 3 -26.86 1.87 -9.98
N ALA A 4 -25.89 1.96 -9.05
CA ALA A 4 -24.86 2.98 -9.10
C ALA A 4 -23.93 2.74 -10.30
N LEU A 5 -23.58 3.82 -11.00
CA LEU A 5 -22.58 3.78 -12.08
C LEU A 5 -21.22 4.16 -11.53
N TYR A 6 -20.18 3.57 -12.10
CA TYR A 6 -18.80 3.93 -11.80
C TYR A 6 -18.57 5.44 -12.10
N GLY A 7 -17.89 6.14 -11.19
CA GLY A 7 -17.64 7.59 -11.30
C GLY A 7 -18.65 8.49 -10.60
N LEU A 8 -19.78 7.98 -10.10
CA LEU A 8 -20.67 8.77 -9.25
C LEU A 8 -20.11 8.89 -7.83
N ALA A 9 -20.23 10.07 -7.20
CA ALA A 9 -19.72 10.34 -5.86
C ALA A 9 -20.26 9.35 -4.79
N GLN A 10 -21.50 8.88 -4.93
CA GLN A 10 -22.12 7.92 -4.01
C GLN A 10 -21.82 6.44 -4.34
N ALA A 11 -21.19 6.13 -5.48
CA ALA A 11 -20.96 4.75 -5.90
C ALA A 11 -20.07 3.95 -4.96
N PRO A 12 -18.94 4.48 -4.43
CA PRO A 12 -18.09 3.75 -3.49
C PRO A 12 -18.82 3.36 -2.20
N ARG A 13 -19.64 4.28 -1.66
CA ARG A 13 -20.43 4.00 -0.46
C ARG A 13 -21.45 2.89 -0.70
N ARG A 14 -22.22 2.98 -1.80
CA ARG A 14 -23.21 1.95 -2.15
C ARG A 14 -22.58 0.59 -2.42
N TRP A 15 -21.39 0.57 -3.01
CA TRP A 15 -20.63 -0.65 -3.20
C TRP A 15 -20.24 -1.27 -1.87
N HIS A 16 -19.67 -0.48 -0.97
CA HIS A 16 -19.32 -0.94 0.37
C HIS A 16 -20.53 -1.45 1.16
N ASP A 17 -21.65 -0.72 1.14
CA ASP A 17 -22.90 -1.15 1.81
C ASP A 17 -23.40 -2.49 1.24
N HIS A 18 -23.33 -2.70 -0.08
CA HIS A 18 -23.66 -3.96 -0.72
C HIS A 18 -22.74 -5.10 -0.30
N LEU A 19 -21.41 -4.86 -0.27
CA LEU A 19 -20.43 -5.83 0.20
C LEU A 19 -20.70 -6.25 1.65
N VAL A 20 -20.94 -5.27 2.55
CA VAL A 20 -21.26 -5.53 3.95
C VAL A 20 -22.47 -6.44 4.05
N ALA A 21 -23.57 -6.11 3.37
CA ALA A 21 -24.78 -6.91 3.39
C ALA A 21 -24.58 -8.36 2.91
N VAL A 22 -23.78 -8.55 1.84
CA VAL A 22 -23.46 -9.90 1.35
C VAL A 22 -22.59 -10.66 2.37
N PHE A 23 -21.55 -10.03 2.89
CA PHE A 23 -20.63 -10.68 3.83
C PHE A 23 -21.32 -11.06 5.14
N GLU A 24 -22.16 -10.17 5.69
CA GLU A 24 -22.98 -10.45 6.88
C GLU A 24 -23.96 -11.61 6.64
N LYS A 25 -24.61 -11.67 5.46
CA LYS A 25 -25.44 -12.81 5.05
C LYS A 25 -24.66 -14.15 5.09
N HIS A 26 -23.38 -14.12 4.79
CA HIS A 26 -22.48 -15.29 4.81
C HIS A 26 -21.73 -15.47 6.13
N GLY A 27 -22.13 -14.74 7.18
CA GLY A 27 -21.66 -14.92 8.56
C GLY A 27 -20.39 -14.17 8.92
N LEU A 28 -19.85 -13.33 8.02
CA LEU A 28 -18.75 -12.42 8.36
C LEU A 28 -19.27 -11.27 9.21
N VAL A 29 -18.55 -10.91 10.25
CA VAL A 29 -18.84 -9.78 11.12
C VAL A 29 -17.78 -8.72 10.92
N ARG A 30 -18.21 -7.49 10.66
CA ARG A 30 -17.33 -6.33 10.54
C ARG A 30 -16.72 -5.99 11.90
N THR A 31 -15.42 -5.67 11.92
CA THR A 31 -14.76 -5.26 13.17
C THR A 31 -15.11 -3.82 13.55
N VAL A 32 -15.06 -3.52 14.83
CA VAL A 32 -15.31 -2.16 15.34
C VAL A 32 -14.12 -1.23 15.06
N VAL A 33 -12.92 -1.78 15.06
CA VAL A 33 -11.67 -1.01 14.90
C VAL A 33 -11.47 -0.53 13.46
N ASP A 34 -11.78 -1.40 12.49
CA ASP A 34 -11.66 -1.08 11.07
C ASP A 34 -12.87 -1.64 10.31
N PRO A 35 -13.71 -0.78 9.70
CA PRO A 35 -14.90 -1.19 8.96
C PRO A 35 -14.59 -1.98 7.68
N CYS A 36 -13.32 -2.02 7.23
CA CYS A 36 -12.86 -2.83 6.09
C CYS A 36 -12.29 -4.18 6.52
N LEU A 37 -12.26 -4.49 7.81
CA LEU A 37 -11.88 -5.79 8.34
C LEU A 37 -13.11 -6.59 8.77
N PHE A 38 -13.19 -7.83 8.30
CA PHE A 38 -14.27 -8.77 8.59
C PHE A 38 -13.71 -10.05 9.18
N VAL A 39 -14.48 -10.66 10.10
CA VAL A 39 -14.12 -11.93 10.74
C VAL A 39 -15.31 -12.87 10.71
N LEU A 40 -15.09 -14.12 10.35
CA LEU A 40 -16.02 -15.24 10.56
C LEU A 40 -15.40 -16.20 11.58
N THR A 41 -16.17 -16.58 12.59
CA THR A 41 -15.80 -17.65 13.54
C THR A 41 -16.95 -18.63 13.69
N VAL A 42 -16.73 -19.90 13.34
CA VAL A 42 -17.70 -20.99 13.48
C VAL A 42 -17.00 -22.17 14.15
N GLY A 43 -17.20 -22.33 15.45
CA GLY A 43 -16.41 -23.25 16.25
C GLY A 43 -14.92 -22.91 16.19
N THR A 44 -14.11 -23.81 15.70
CA THR A 44 -12.67 -23.59 15.50
C THR A 44 -12.31 -23.03 14.14
N PHE A 45 -13.25 -22.94 13.20
CA PHE A 45 -13.03 -22.39 11.86
C PHE A 45 -13.03 -20.86 11.88
N VAL A 46 -11.99 -20.25 11.36
CA VAL A 46 -11.83 -18.80 11.33
C VAL A 46 -11.47 -18.33 9.91
N ILE A 47 -12.13 -17.27 9.47
CA ILE A 47 -11.72 -16.45 8.32
C ILE A 47 -11.50 -15.03 8.85
N LYS A 48 -10.39 -14.39 8.45
CA LYS A 48 -10.19 -12.95 8.56
C LYS A 48 -10.04 -12.39 7.16
N MET A 49 -10.70 -11.28 6.86
CA MET A 49 -10.71 -10.68 5.54
C MET A 49 -10.49 -9.18 5.62
N GLY A 50 -9.49 -8.70 4.87
CA GLY A 50 -9.32 -7.28 4.55
C GLY A 50 -9.94 -6.96 3.20
N VAL A 51 -10.61 -5.81 3.12
CA VAL A 51 -11.28 -5.31 1.91
C VAL A 51 -10.68 -3.97 1.51
N HIS A 52 -10.25 -3.83 0.27
CA HIS A 52 -9.86 -2.56 -0.30
C HIS A 52 -10.55 -2.36 -1.65
N VAL A 53 -11.66 -1.64 -1.66
CA VAL A 53 -12.55 -1.39 -2.81
C VAL A 53 -13.07 -2.71 -3.41
N ASP A 54 -12.40 -3.28 -4.40
CA ASP A 54 -12.68 -4.54 -5.11
C ASP A 54 -11.63 -5.64 -4.86
N ASP A 55 -10.56 -5.31 -4.16
CA ASP A 55 -9.53 -6.26 -3.75
C ASP A 55 -9.81 -6.84 -2.36
N PHE A 56 -9.68 -8.16 -2.22
CA PHE A 56 -9.90 -8.89 -0.98
C PHE A 56 -8.67 -9.73 -0.63
N LEU A 57 -8.23 -9.63 0.62
CA LEU A 57 -7.20 -10.50 1.19
C LEU A 57 -7.81 -11.33 2.31
N PHE A 58 -7.71 -12.65 2.18
CA PHE A 58 -8.25 -13.60 3.15
C PHE A 58 -7.13 -14.35 3.88
N THR A 59 -7.37 -14.62 5.15
CA THR A 59 -6.60 -15.63 5.88
C THR A 59 -7.58 -16.62 6.55
N THR A 60 -7.20 -17.90 6.60
CA THR A 60 -8.00 -18.95 7.21
C THR A 60 -7.14 -20.05 7.81
N ASN A 61 -7.64 -20.68 8.85
CA ASN A 61 -7.04 -21.86 9.45
C ASN A 61 -7.55 -23.19 8.86
N SER A 62 -8.49 -23.15 7.90
CA SER A 62 -9.00 -24.34 7.23
C SER A 62 -9.33 -24.08 5.76
N PRO A 63 -8.38 -24.35 4.86
CA PRO A 63 -8.56 -24.13 3.42
C PRO A 63 -9.80 -24.82 2.82
N THR A 64 -10.06 -26.07 3.22
CA THR A 64 -11.21 -26.83 2.70
C THR A 64 -12.54 -26.20 3.10
N LYS A 65 -12.67 -25.73 4.36
CA LYS A 65 -13.89 -25.04 4.83
C LYS A 65 -14.01 -23.66 4.17
N PHE A 66 -12.88 -22.99 3.92
CA PHE A 66 -12.83 -21.74 3.19
C PHE A 66 -13.35 -21.91 1.76
N ASP A 67 -12.90 -22.91 1.02
CA ASP A 67 -13.32 -23.15 -0.36
C ASP A 67 -14.84 -23.42 -0.44
N ALA A 68 -15.39 -24.17 0.51
CA ALA A 68 -16.83 -24.40 0.61
C ALA A 68 -17.62 -23.13 0.95
N TRP A 69 -17.09 -22.27 1.84
CA TRP A 69 -17.67 -20.98 2.17
C TRP A 69 -17.59 -20.02 0.98
N PHE A 70 -16.44 -19.92 0.32
CA PHE A 70 -16.19 -19.03 -0.81
C PHE A 70 -17.13 -19.35 -2.00
N LYS A 71 -17.35 -20.62 -2.31
CA LYS A 71 -18.34 -21.05 -3.32
C LYS A 71 -19.75 -20.52 -3.04
N ARG A 72 -20.16 -20.43 -1.78
CA ARG A 72 -21.48 -19.86 -1.43
C ARG A 72 -21.50 -18.36 -1.63
N VAL A 73 -20.44 -17.65 -1.25
CA VAL A 73 -20.32 -16.19 -1.44
C VAL A 73 -20.36 -15.81 -2.91
N THR A 74 -19.73 -16.62 -3.79
CA THR A 74 -19.70 -16.35 -5.24
C THR A 74 -21.07 -16.48 -5.92
N LEU A 75 -22.07 -17.06 -5.27
CA LEU A 75 -23.46 -17.08 -5.77
C LEU A 75 -24.13 -15.69 -5.64
N ASP A 76 -23.77 -14.93 -4.63
CA ASP A 76 -24.35 -13.61 -4.37
C ASP A 76 -23.45 -12.45 -4.85
N LEU A 77 -22.14 -12.66 -4.90
CA LEU A 77 -21.15 -11.67 -5.27
C LEU A 77 -20.22 -12.21 -6.37
N LYS A 78 -20.18 -11.52 -7.50
CA LYS A 78 -19.30 -11.90 -8.63
C LYS A 78 -17.85 -11.57 -8.31
N ILE A 79 -17.18 -12.44 -7.59
CA ILE A 79 -15.76 -12.37 -7.26
C ILE A 79 -15.04 -13.63 -7.76
N SER A 80 -13.75 -13.47 -8.07
CA SER A 80 -12.87 -14.57 -8.42
C SER A 80 -11.69 -14.60 -7.44
N SER A 81 -11.12 -15.78 -7.23
CA SER A 81 -9.89 -15.92 -6.47
C SER A 81 -8.69 -15.96 -7.42
N SER A 82 -7.64 -15.21 -7.13
CA SER A 82 -6.34 -15.32 -7.80
C SER A 82 -5.50 -16.50 -7.27
N GLY A 83 -6.04 -17.26 -6.33
CA GLY A 83 -5.35 -18.40 -5.71
C GLY A 83 -4.86 -18.11 -4.31
N ARG A 84 -4.06 -19.04 -3.79
CA ARG A 84 -3.39 -18.90 -2.49
C ARG A 84 -2.05 -18.23 -2.67
N ILE A 85 -1.69 -17.41 -1.71
CA ILE A 85 -0.34 -16.83 -1.65
C ILE A 85 0.61 -17.93 -1.16
N ASP A 86 1.66 -18.17 -1.93
CA ASP A 86 2.74 -19.12 -1.67
C ASP A 86 4.10 -18.46 -1.99
N LEU A 87 5.13 -19.24 -2.25
CA LEU A 87 6.47 -18.76 -2.62
C LEU A 87 6.51 -18.08 -3.99
N THR A 88 5.52 -18.31 -4.87
CA THR A 88 5.44 -17.59 -6.17
C THR A 88 4.93 -16.17 -6.01
N GLY A 89 4.27 -15.90 -4.90
CA GLY A 89 3.80 -14.58 -4.53
C GLY A 89 2.50 -14.16 -5.19
N SER A 90 1.95 -13.08 -4.67
CA SER A 90 0.79 -12.38 -5.23
C SER A 90 0.89 -10.90 -4.92
N ASP A 91 0.36 -10.07 -5.81
CA ASP A 91 0.31 -8.64 -5.61
C ASP A 91 -1.02 -8.24 -4.95
N TYR A 92 -0.92 -7.42 -3.90
CA TYR A 92 -2.05 -6.81 -3.23
C TYR A 92 -1.72 -5.34 -2.91
N MET A 93 -2.49 -4.39 -3.44
CA MET A 93 -2.28 -2.95 -3.21
C MET A 93 -0.85 -2.47 -3.52
N SER A 94 -0.23 -2.97 -4.58
CA SER A 94 1.19 -2.71 -4.94
C SER A 94 2.20 -3.22 -3.91
N LEU A 95 1.80 -4.16 -3.07
CA LEU A 95 2.66 -4.96 -2.20
C LEU A 95 2.79 -6.34 -2.83
N SER A 96 4.01 -6.81 -3.04
CA SER A 96 4.27 -8.20 -3.39
C SER A 96 4.34 -9.02 -2.11
N ILE A 97 3.45 -10.00 -1.97
CA ILE A 97 3.33 -10.83 -0.77
C ILE A 97 3.71 -12.27 -1.16
N THR A 98 4.67 -12.86 -0.46
CA THR A 98 5.00 -14.28 -0.56
C THR A 98 4.84 -14.95 0.80
N TYR A 99 4.47 -16.23 0.80
CA TYR A 99 4.31 -17.01 2.02
C TYR A 99 4.99 -18.35 1.90
N ASP A 100 5.95 -18.61 2.78
CA ASP A 100 6.55 -19.92 2.97
C ASP A 100 5.81 -20.66 4.08
N GLN A 101 4.98 -21.62 3.69
CA GLN A 101 4.19 -22.40 4.66
C GLN A 101 5.07 -23.32 5.51
N ALA A 102 6.18 -23.84 4.98
CA ALA A 102 7.08 -24.72 5.72
C ALA A 102 7.86 -23.97 6.80
N ALA A 103 8.32 -22.75 6.48
CA ALA A 103 9.02 -21.88 7.41
C ALA A 103 8.06 -21.03 8.25
N SER A 104 6.75 -21.03 7.96
CA SER A 104 5.74 -20.11 8.53
C SER A 104 6.18 -18.65 8.41
N PHE A 105 6.70 -18.27 7.25
CA PHE A 105 7.32 -16.99 7.02
C PHE A 105 6.55 -16.20 5.95
N LEU A 106 6.11 -15.00 6.31
CA LEU A 106 5.46 -14.05 5.42
C LEU A 106 6.45 -12.94 5.03
N LYS A 107 6.61 -12.71 3.74
CA LYS A 107 7.44 -11.63 3.20
C LYS A 107 6.56 -10.65 2.43
N ILE A 108 6.70 -9.38 2.76
CA ILE A 108 6.02 -8.27 2.07
C ILE A 108 7.09 -7.36 1.48
N SER A 109 6.99 -7.07 0.19
CA SER A 109 7.96 -6.27 -0.56
C SER A 109 7.27 -5.24 -1.44
N GLN A 110 7.93 -4.12 -1.68
CA GLN A 110 7.53 -3.10 -2.65
C GLN A 110 8.58 -2.87 -3.74
N HIS A 111 9.47 -3.84 -3.97
CA HIS A 111 10.59 -3.69 -4.92
C HIS A 111 10.11 -3.27 -6.31
N ASP A 112 9.05 -3.90 -6.83
CA ASP A 112 8.54 -3.56 -8.17
C ASP A 112 7.86 -2.20 -8.21
N TYR A 113 7.16 -1.82 -7.15
CA TYR A 113 6.63 -0.46 -7.00
C TYR A 113 7.74 0.59 -6.98
N ILE A 114 8.81 0.36 -6.19
CA ILE A 114 9.98 1.23 -6.12
C ILE A 114 10.68 1.33 -7.48
N LYS A 115 10.91 0.20 -8.18
CA LYS A 115 11.50 0.19 -9.53
C LYS A 115 10.66 1.00 -10.54
N LYS A 116 9.33 0.85 -10.50
CA LYS A 116 8.41 1.65 -11.34
C LYS A 116 8.51 3.14 -11.01
N ALA A 117 8.58 3.49 -9.72
CA ALA A 117 8.72 4.88 -9.30
C ALA A 117 10.07 5.50 -9.71
N ILE A 118 11.17 4.76 -9.55
CA ILE A 118 12.51 5.18 -10.00
C ILE A 118 12.49 5.50 -11.50
N ARG A 119 11.89 4.63 -12.34
CA ARG A 119 11.74 4.88 -13.79
C ARG A 119 10.86 6.10 -14.08
N MET A 120 9.72 6.22 -13.38
CA MET A 120 8.78 7.32 -13.57
C MET A 120 9.42 8.70 -13.33
N PHE A 121 10.38 8.78 -12.40
CA PHE A 121 11.11 10.01 -12.11
C PHE A 121 12.44 10.14 -12.88
N GLY A 122 12.84 9.15 -13.68
CA GLY A 122 14.11 9.16 -14.44
C GLY A 122 15.35 9.00 -13.57
N PHE A 123 15.24 8.27 -12.44
CA PHE A 123 16.30 8.13 -11.44
C PHE A 123 17.13 6.85 -11.58
N GLU A 124 16.96 6.08 -12.68
CA GLU A 124 17.67 4.81 -12.89
C GLU A 124 19.18 4.95 -12.89
N HIS A 125 19.69 6.07 -13.42
CA HIS A 125 21.12 6.37 -13.54
C HIS A 125 21.76 6.82 -12.21
N LEU A 126 20.97 7.15 -11.20
CA LEU A 126 21.49 7.61 -9.91
C LEU A 126 22.14 6.47 -9.15
N LYS A 127 23.26 6.75 -8.51
CA LYS A 127 23.91 5.81 -7.58
C LYS A 127 23.04 5.64 -6.33
N SER A 128 22.94 4.42 -5.82
CA SER A 128 22.29 4.11 -4.54
C SER A 128 22.96 4.82 -3.36
N ALA A 129 22.24 4.96 -2.25
CA ALA A 129 22.75 5.59 -1.02
C ALA A 129 22.21 4.84 0.19
N SER A 130 23.06 4.60 1.19
CA SER A 130 22.74 3.84 2.40
C SER A 130 21.92 4.59 3.45
N THR A 131 21.58 5.87 3.21
CA THR A 131 20.79 6.68 4.13
C THR A 131 19.69 7.44 3.38
N PRO A 132 18.47 7.55 3.95
CA PRO A 132 17.33 8.19 3.27
C PRO A 132 17.44 9.73 3.25
N MET A 133 18.31 10.31 4.06
CA MET A 133 18.58 11.75 4.08
C MET A 133 20.05 12.02 4.30
N ALA A 134 20.58 13.03 3.60
CA ALA A 134 21.96 13.45 3.77
C ALA A 134 22.13 14.15 5.14
N SER A 135 23.32 13.97 5.75
CA SER A 135 23.66 14.66 7.00
C SER A 135 23.65 16.17 6.82
N GLY A 136 23.19 16.90 7.82
CA GLY A 136 23.19 18.35 7.83
C GLY A 136 22.08 19.03 7.01
N VAL A 137 21.19 18.28 6.37
CA VAL A 137 20.02 18.87 5.68
C VAL A 137 19.08 19.49 6.70
N LYS A 138 18.95 20.81 6.63
CA LYS A 138 18.04 21.60 7.48
C LYS A 138 17.30 22.60 6.58
N PHE A 139 15.99 22.48 6.54
CA PHE A 139 15.09 23.43 5.89
C PHE A 139 14.15 24.02 6.93
N THR A 140 13.80 25.28 6.72
CA THR A 140 12.79 25.99 7.50
C THR A 140 11.72 26.55 6.58
N LYS A 141 10.64 27.06 7.14
CA LYS A 141 9.63 27.75 6.33
C LYS A 141 10.17 29.03 5.69
N ALA A 142 11.21 29.64 6.27
CA ALA A 142 11.86 30.82 5.69
C ALA A 142 12.62 30.52 4.39
N ASP A 143 12.99 29.25 4.16
CA ASP A 143 13.64 28.81 2.92
C ASP A 143 12.65 28.54 1.78
N MET A 144 11.34 28.67 2.06
CA MET A 144 10.30 28.55 1.04
C MET A 144 10.23 29.87 0.24
N PRO A 145 10.12 29.81 -1.11
CA PRO A 145 9.98 31.03 -1.92
C PRO A 145 8.63 31.70 -1.69
N GLU A 146 8.57 33.04 -1.90
CA GLU A 146 7.31 33.79 -1.81
C GLU A 146 6.34 33.40 -2.92
N THR A 147 6.86 33.16 -4.13
CA THR A 147 6.06 32.79 -5.31
C THR A 147 6.02 31.28 -5.51
N VAL A 148 4.82 30.77 -5.79
CA VAL A 148 4.60 29.33 -6.02
C VAL A 148 4.99 28.98 -7.46
N ASP A 149 5.90 28.02 -7.61
CA ASP A 149 6.14 27.32 -8.87
C ASP A 149 5.31 26.04 -8.89
N GLU A 150 4.22 26.04 -9.64
CA GLU A 150 3.27 24.94 -9.74
C GLU A 150 3.94 23.62 -10.17
N ARG A 151 4.84 23.66 -11.18
CA ARG A 151 5.49 22.46 -11.70
C ARG A 151 6.41 21.84 -10.65
N ARG A 152 7.18 22.66 -9.95
CA ARG A 152 8.07 22.24 -8.87
C ARG A 152 7.27 21.66 -7.70
N ARG A 153 6.20 22.34 -7.30
CA ARG A 153 5.29 21.89 -6.24
C ARG A 153 4.68 20.53 -6.58
N ASP A 154 4.15 20.37 -7.78
CA ASP A 154 3.50 19.12 -8.19
C ASP A 154 4.51 17.96 -8.29
N LEU A 155 5.71 18.19 -8.80
CA LEU A 155 6.77 17.18 -8.83
C LEU A 155 7.17 16.77 -7.40
N PHE A 156 7.37 17.75 -6.51
CA PHE A 156 7.71 17.50 -5.12
C PHE A 156 6.63 16.69 -4.41
N ARG A 157 5.36 17.07 -4.56
CA ARG A 157 4.21 16.34 -4.00
C ARG A 157 4.13 14.90 -4.49
N ARG A 158 4.36 14.69 -5.78
CA ARG A 158 4.39 13.33 -6.35
C ARG A 158 5.51 12.49 -5.76
N MET A 159 6.73 13.03 -5.66
CA MET A 159 7.86 12.32 -5.06
C MET A 159 7.59 11.97 -3.59
N ILE A 160 7.14 12.94 -2.79
CA ILE A 160 6.82 12.70 -1.37
C ILE A 160 5.65 11.73 -1.21
N GLY A 161 4.62 11.80 -2.08
CA GLY A 161 3.49 10.86 -2.05
C GLY A 161 3.93 9.40 -2.27
N VAL A 162 4.78 9.16 -3.27
CA VAL A 162 5.37 7.84 -3.53
C VAL A 162 6.25 7.39 -2.35
N ALA A 163 7.14 8.27 -1.89
CA ALA A 163 8.03 7.95 -0.77
C ALA A 163 7.25 7.63 0.52
N ARG A 164 6.14 8.34 0.75
CA ARG A 164 5.26 8.10 1.92
C ARG A 164 4.58 6.73 1.85
N TRP A 165 4.16 6.31 0.66
CA TRP A 165 3.59 4.98 0.48
C TRP A 165 4.60 3.88 0.81
N VAL A 166 5.83 3.99 0.30
CA VAL A 166 6.90 3.03 0.58
C VAL A 166 7.30 3.03 2.06
N SER A 167 7.53 4.21 2.64
CA SER A 167 7.97 4.33 4.03
C SER A 167 6.96 3.86 5.06
N ARG A 168 5.67 3.82 4.74
CA ARG A 168 4.62 3.34 5.64
C ARG A 168 4.38 1.84 5.59
N ASN A 169 4.78 1.19 4.51
CA ASN A 169 4.47 -0.22 4.29
C ASN A 169 5.67 -1.13 4.45
N THR A 170 6.85 -0.76 3.94
CA THR A 170 8.00 -1.68 3.92
C THR A 170 9.34 -1.05 4.28
N CYS A 171 9.46 0.28 4.27
CA CYS A 171 10.73 0.98 4.49
C CYS A 171 10.59 2.05 5.58
N PHE A 172 10.37 1.61 6.81
CA PHE A 172 10.05 2.48 7.97
C PHE A 172 11.19 3.44 8.31
N GLU A 173 12.43 3.10 8.00
CA GLU A 173 13.63 3.91 8.22
C GLU A 173 13.58 5.24 7.47
N ALA A 174 12.88 5.29 6.33
CA ALA A 174 12.69 6.52 5.57
C ALA A 174 11.60 7.44 6.14
N THR A 175 10.83 7.00 7.14
CA THR A 175 9.64 7.72 7.64
C THR A 175 9.98 9.12 8.14
N PHE A 176 11.10 9.28 8.87
CA PHE A 176 11.53 10.59 9.34
C PHE A 176 11.81 11.53 8.17
N ALA A 177 12.63 11.11 7.21
CA ALA A 177 13.01 11.91 6.05
C ALA A 177 11.78 12.34 5.23
N VAL A 178 10.85 11.41 4.99
CA VAL A 178 9.60 11.67 4.25
C VAL A 178 8.71 12.65 5.02
N SER A 179 8.53 12.45 6.32
CA SER A 179 7.68 13.31 7.15
C SER A 179 8.25 14.72 7.28
N TYR A 180 9.56 14.84 7.43
CA TYR A 180 10.24 16.12 7.47
C TYR A 180 10.06 16.91 6.18
N LEU A 181 10.29 16.28 5.03
CA LEU A 181 10.12 16.93 3.73
C LEU A 181 8.65 17.23 3.41
N ALA A 182 7.72 16.46 3.94
CA ALA A 182 6.29 16.71 3.78
C ALA A 182 5.83 18.05 4.41
N CYS A 183 6.60 18.62 5.35
CA CYS A 183 6.31 19.94 5.91
C CYS A 183 6.42 21.09 4.87
N PHE A 184 7.03 20.83 3.71
CA PHE A 184 7.30 21.83 2.66
C PHE A 184 6.49 21.60 1.37
N LEU A 185 5.42 20.79 1.42
CA LEU A 185 4.58 20.43 0.26
C LEU A 185 3.87 21.64 -0.39
N GLU A 186 3.72 22.73 0.33
CA GLU A 186 2.97 23.90 -0.14
C GLU A 186 3.76 24.67 -1.19
N ASN A 187 5.02 24.97 -0.91
CA ASN A 187 5.87 25.75 -1.82
C ASN A 187 7.35 25.39 -1.65
N PRO A 188 7.81 24.23 -2.15
CA PRO A 188 9.21 23.82 -2.00
C PRO A 188 10.15 24.72 -2.80
N SER A 189 11.32 25.05 -2.22
CA SER A 189 12.41 25.69 -2.95
C SER A 189 13.18 24.68 -3.82
N GLU A 190 14.04 25.17 -4.70
CA GLU A 190 14.88 24.32 -5.56
C GLU A 190 15.81 23.37 -4.75
N PRO A 191 16.45 23.79 -3.66
CA PRO A 191 17.18 22.86 -2.78
C PRO A 191 16.28 21.78 -2.16
N MET A 192 15.05 22.15 -1.77
CA MET A 192 14.08 21.19 -1.21
C MET A 192 13.65 20.16 -2.24
N LEU A 193 13.52 20.51 -3.54
CA LEU A 193 13.18 19.58 -4.60
C LEU A 193 14.23 18.47 -4.78
N LYS A 194 15.50 18.74 -4.48
CA LYS A 194 16.60 17.78 -4.59
C LYS A 194 16.64 16.78 -3.44
N ALA A 195 16.07 17.14 -2.28
CA ALA A 195 16.15 16.29 -1.09
C ALA A 195 15.39 14.94 -1.22
N PRO A 196 14.17 14.84 -1.81
CA PRO A 196 13.52 13.56 -2.05
C PRO A 196 14.31 12.60 -2.94
N VAL A 197 15.16 13.10 -3.83
CA VAL A 197 16.02 12.27 -4.69
C VAL A 197 16.91 11.34 -3.84
N GLN A 198 17.38 11.83 -2.69
CA GLN A 198 18.15 11.01 -1.76
C GLN A 198 17.34 9.84 -1.20
N ILE A 199 16.04 10.02 -0.95
CA ILE A 199 15.13 8.96 -0.50
C ILE A 199 15.02 7.88 -1.58
N PHE A 200 14.88 8.25 -2.86
CA PHE A 200 14.83 7.26 -3.96
C PHE A 200 16.16 6.54 -4.16
N ARG A 201 17.29 7.20 -3.93
CA ARG A 201 18.62 6.56 -3.91
C ARG A 201 18.72 5.54 -2.77
N TYR A 202 18.13 5.85 -1.62
CA TYR A 202 18.04 4.92 -0.48
C TYR A 202 17.13 3.74 -0.81
N PHE A 203 15.96 3.97 -1.39
CA PHE A 203 15.08 2.88 -1.83
C PHE A 203 15.76 1.96 -2.87
N LYS A 204 16.57 2.54 -3.77
CA LYS A 204 17.38 1.74 -4.67
C LYS A 204 18.38 0.86 -3.93
N TRP A 205 19.03 1.42 -2.92
CA TRP A 205 19.96 0.68 -2.06
C TRP A 205 19.27 -0.46 -1.31
N THR A 206 18.07 -0.27 -0.76
CA THR A 206 17.33 -1.34 -0.07
C THR A 206 17.04 -2.52 -0.98
N ILE A 207 16.71 -2.27 -2.27
CA ILE A 207 16.53 -3.34 -3.25
C ILE A 207 17.85 -4.08 -3.52
N GLU A 208 18.95 -3.35 -3.75
CA GLU A 208 20.28 -3.91 -4.05
C GLU A 208 20.85 -4.69 -2.86
N ALA A 209 20.60 -4.24 -1.64
CA ALA A 209 21.03 -4.89 -0.40
C ALA A 209 20.10 -6.04 0.05
N GLY A 210 18.98 -6.26 -0.65
CA GLY A 210 18.00 -7.28 -0.27
C GLY A 210 17.28 -7.00 1.05
N VAL A 211 17.21 -5.73 1.46
CA VAL A 211 16.49 -5.32 2.67
C VAL A 211 15.00 -5.38 2.39
N GLU A 212 14.27 -6.18 3.11
CA GLU A 212 12.84 -6.43 2.94
C GLU A 212 12.10 -6.37 4.27
N GLY A 213 10.83 -5.99 4.22
CA GLY A 213 9.92 -6.15 5.37
C GLY A 213 9.61 -7.62 5.58
N CYS A 214 10.13 -8.21 6.64
CA CYS A 214 9.87 -9.59 7.04
C CYS A 214 8.92 -9.61 8.25
N TYR A 215 7.87 -10.46 8.22
CA TYR A 215 6.86 -10.58 9.27
C TYR A 215 6.52 -12.04 9.57
#